data_78412d6fca0533644a83125c83d0596a
#
_entry.id   78412d6fca0533644a83125c83d0596a
#
_cell.length_a   1.000
_cell.length_b   1.000
_cell.length_c   1.000
_cell.angle_alpha   90.00
_cell.angle_beta   90.00
_cell.angle_gamma   90.00
#
_symmetry.space_group_name_H-M   'P 1'
#
loop_
_entity.id
_entity.type
_entity.pdbx_description
1 polymer ?
#
loop_
_entity_poly.entity_id
_entity_poly.type
_entity_poly.pdbx_seq_one_letter_code
_entity_poly.pdbx_strand_id
1 'polypeptide(L)'
;VVRRLAAMKTAEPDFKIFWDNAYAVHHLCDEHEEVLNILDECRKAGNENRPLLFTSLSKVTFPGASVAALAASKANIEYIKANLMPAVISYDKMNQLRHVRYLKDMQGLAAHMEKHRAILAPKFEMILNKFGAAFGENSEIRWTKPKGGYFISLFTPKGCAARTVELCAKAGVTLTPAGAAFPYGKDPDDSHIRIA
;
A
#
# COMPACT_ATOMS: atom_id res chain seq x y z
N VAL A 1 6.87 10.04 -9.43
CA VAL A 1 7.67 9.29 -8.43
C VAL A 1 8.32 8.07 -9.07
N VAL A 2 7.55 7.11 -9.67
CA VAL A 2 8.07 5.82 -10.18
C VAL A 2 9.24 5.99 -11.14
N ARG A 3 9.11 6.83 -12.19
CA ARG A 3 10.20 7.09 -13.15
C ARG A 3 11.45 7.68 -12.51
N ARG A 4 11.28 8.55 -11.51
CA ARG A 4 12.43 9.13 -10.76
C ARG A 4 13.17 8.06 -9.96
N LEU A 5 12.47 7.16 -9.30
CA LEU A 5 13.06 6.02 -8.57
C LEU A 5 13.76 5.06 -9.54
N ALA A 6 13.13 4.77 -10.68
CA ALA A 6 13.72 3.89 -11.70
C ALA A 6 15.04 4.41 -12.25
N ALA A 7 15.13 5.73 -12.51
CA ALA A 7 16.31 6.39 -13.09
C ALA A 7 17.27 6.99 -12.05
N MET A 8 16.98 6.85 -10.76
CA MET A 8 17.78 7.46 -9.68
C MET A 8 19.22 6.95 -9.70
N LYS A 9 20.18 7.86 -9.58
CA LYS A 9 21.58 7.50 -9.35
C LYS A 9 21.75 7.07 -7.89
N THR A 10 22.46 5.99 -7.68
CA THR A 10 22.71 5.40 -6.35
C THR A 10 24.20 5.27 -6.12
N ALA A 11 24.64 5.40 -4.88
CA ALA A 11 26.03 5.19 -4.50
C ALA A 11 26.44 3.72 -4.66
N GLU A 12 25.52 2.82 -4.33
CA GLU A 12 25.73 1.38 -4.43
C GLU A 12 25.15 0.84 -5.74
N PRO A 13 25.97 0.13 -6.55
CA PRO A 13 25.51 -0.44 -7.82
C PRO A 13 24.46 -1.53 -7.63
N ASP A 14 24.47 -2.21 -6.49
CA ASP A 14 23.51 -3.28 -6.13
C ASP A 14 22.29 -2.77 -5.33
N PHE A 15 22.00 -1.49 -5.38
CA PHE A 15 20.83 -0.90 -4.74
C PHE A 15 19.53 -1.56 -5.21
N LYS A 16 18.68 -1.99 -4.27
CA LYS A 16 17.40 -2.62 -4.56
C LYS A 16 16.23 -1.74 -4.11
N ILE A 17 15.14 -1.81 -4.87
CA ILE A 17 13.85 -1.22 -4.52
C ILE A 17 12.88 -2.35 -4.18
N PHE A 18 12.46 -2.41 -2.92
CA PHE A 18 11.36 -3.27 -2.49
C PHE A 18 10.05 -2.53 -2.76
N TRP A 19 9.34 -2.96 -3.80
CA TRP A 19 8.09 -2.35 -4.23
C TRP A 19 6.90 -3.16 -3.70
N ASP A 20 6.31 -2.72 -2.59
CA ASP A 20 5.12 -3.34 -2.03
C ASP A 20 3.88 -2.85 -2.77
N ASN A 21 3.26 -3.74 -3.55
CA ASN A 21 2.10 -3.46 -4.40
C ASN A 21 0.83 -4.15 -3.86
N ALA A 22 0.67 -4.23 -2.55
CA ALA A 22 -0.42 -4.95 -1.91
C ALA A 22 -1.81 -4.35 -2.15
N TYR A 23 -1.90 -3.08 -2.55
CA TYR A 23 -3.16 -2.34 -2.72
C TYR A 23 -3.52 -2.00 -4.17
N ALA A 24 -2.89 -2.61 -5.14
CA ALA A 24 -3.03 -2.27 -6.57
C ALA A 24 -4.47 -2.36 -7.11
N VAL A 25 -5.33 -3.19 -6.51
CA VAL A 25 -6.71 -3.45 -6.95
C VAL A 25 -7.78 -2.88 -6.01
N HIS A 26 -7.38 -2.06 -5.05
CA HIS A 26 -8.30 -1.51 -4.02
C HIS A 26 -8.81 -0.13 -4.43
N HIS A 27 -9.57 -0.05 -5.50
CA HIS A 27 -10.15 1.21 -6.00
C HIS A 27 -11.37 1.61 -5.17
N LEU A 28 -11.51 2.92 -4.88
CA LEU A 28 -12.64 3.51 -4.16
C LEU A 28 -13.62 4.24 -5.09
N CYS A 29 -13.24 4.49 -6.34
CA CYS A 29 -14.04 5.17 -7.36
C CYS A 29 -13.74 4.62 -8.75
N ASP A 30 -14.57 4.98 -9.75
CA ASP A 30 -14.37 4.54 -11.14
C ASP A 30 -13.16 5.21 -11.78
N GLU A 31 -12.94 6.48 -11.47
CA GLU A 31 -11.76 7.24 -11.91
C GLU A 31 -10.55 6.93 -11.05
N HIS A 32 -9.99 5.75 -11.17
CA HIS A 32 -8.77 5.38 -10.45
C HIS A 32 -7.52 5.71 -11.28
N GLU A 33 -6.42 5.95 -10.58
CA GLU A 33 -5.11 6.16 -11.18
C GLU A 33 -4.34 4.83 -11.20
N GLU A 34 -3.83 4.46 -12.37
CA GLU A 34 -2.92 3.33 -12.48
C GLU A 34 -1.51 3.74 -12.06
N VAL A 35 -0.95 2.98 -11.13
CA VAL A 35 0.45 3.12 -10.76
C VAL A 35 1.32 2.52 -11.85
N LEU A 36 2.28 3.29 -12.37
CA LEU A 36 3.22 2.81 -13.37
C LEU A 36 3.95 1.54 -12.88
N ASN A 37 4.12 0.59 -13.79
CA ASN A 37 4.83 -0.65 -13.49
C ASN A 37 6.32 -0.36 -13.24
N ILE A 38 6.77 -0.53 -12.01
CA ILE A 38 8.17 -0.28 -11.61
C ILE A 38 9.18 -1.16 -12.37
N LEU A 39 8.80 -2.39 -12.71
CA LEU A 39 9.68 -3.31 -13.46
C LEU A 39 9.94 -2.77 -14.87
N ASP A 40 8.90 -2.29 -15.55
CA ASP A 40 9.03 -1.73 -16.89
C ASP A 40 9.77 -0.40 -16.89
N GLU A 41 9.49 0.48 -15.94
CA GLU A 41 10.19 1.76 -15.84
C GLU A 41 11.67 1.57 -15.49
N CYS A 42 12.03 0.62 -14.62
CA CYS A 42 13.42 0.27 -14.35
C CYS A 42 14.11 -0.34 -15.57
N ARG A 43 13.42 -1.19 -16.34
CA ARG A 43 13.97 -1.75 -17.59
C ARG A 43 14.26 -0.65 -18.62
N LYS A 44 13.34 0.30 -18.81
CA LYS A 44 13.52 1.47 -19.69
C LYS A 44 14.70 2.34 -19.25
N ALA A 45 14.96 2.42 -17.95
CA ALA A 45 16.07 3.19 -17.37
C ALA A 45 17.42 2.43 -17.34
N GLY A 46 17.49 1.18 -17.85
CA GLY A 46 18.69 0.35 -17.80
C GLY A 46 19.01 -0.23 -16.43
N ASN A 47 18.02 -0.23 -15.51
CA ASN A 47 18.16 -0.67 -14.12
C ASN A 47 17.23 -1.86 -13.82
N GLU A 48 17.11 -2.81 -14.73
CA GLU A 48 16.16 -3.94 -14.65
C GLU A 48 16.32 -4.83 -13.41
N ASN A 49 17.55 -4.89 -12.86
CA ASN A 49 17.85 -5.70 -11.67
C ASN A 49 17.59 -4.95 -10.35
N ARG A 50 17.09 -3.72 -10.42
CA ARG A 50 16.86 -2.89 -9.23
C ARG A 50 15.58 -3.25 -8.48
N PRO A 51 14.41 -3.42 -9.13
CA PRO A 51 13.17 -3.63 -8.43
C PRO A 51 12.93 -5.09 -8.06
N LEU A 52 12.37 -5.28 -6.86
CA LEU A 52 11.71 -6.49 -6.38
C LEU A 52 10.27 -6.09 -6.07
N LEU A 53 9.32 -6.52 -6.90
CA LEU A 53 7.91 -6.20 -6.74
C LEU A 53 7.22 -7.31 -5.94
N PHE A 54 6.59 -6.94 -4.86
CA PHE A 54 5.82 -7.84 -4.00
C PHE A 54 4.33 -7.52 -4.10
N THR A 55 3.50 -8.55 -4.11
CA THR A 55 2.05 -8.42 -4.01
C THR A 55 1.48 -9.51 -3.12
N SER A 56 0.29 -9.29 -2.58
CA SER A 56 -0.37 -10.23 -1.69
C SER A 56 -1.88 -10.11 -1.82
N LEU A 57 -2.57 -11.23 -1.69
CA LEU A 57 -4.03 -11.29 -1.59
C LEU A 57 -4.54 -11.17 -0.14
N SER A 58 -3.67 -10.86 0.84
CA SER A 58 -4.05 -10.75 2.26
C SER A 58 -5.12 -9.71 2.52
N LYS A 59 -5.15 -8.63 1.72
CA LYS A 59 -6.16 -7.57 1.80
C LYS A 59 -7.31 -7.77 0.81
N VAL A 60 -7.22 -8.78 -0.04
CA VAL A 60 -8.25 -9.17 -1.02
C VAL A 60 -9.14 -10.28 -0.46
N THR A 61 -8.54 -11.29 0.18
CA THR A 61 -9.24 -12.47 0.71
C THR A 61 -9.04 -12.58 2.22
N PHE A 62 -8.07 -13.38 2.69
CA PHE A 62 -7.83 -13.63 4.11
C PHE A 62 -6.39 -13.31 4.52
N PRO A 63 -6.17 -12.49 5.54
CA PRO A 63 -4.86 -12.37 6.15
C PRO A 63 -4.47 -13.71 6.80
N GLY A 64 -3.19 -14.10 6.67
CA GLY A 64 -2.67 -15.36 7.22
C GLY A 64 -3.00 -16.63 6.41
N ALA A 65 -4.01 -16.59 5.53
CA ALA A 65 -4.35 -17.69 4.62
C ALA A 65 -4.38 -17.21 3.16
N SER A 66 -3.46 -16.31 2.82
CA SER A 66 -3.37 -15.67 1.52
C SER A 66 -2.29 -16.28 0.63
N VAL A 67 -2.25 -15.81 -0.61
CA VAL A 67 -1.18 -16.06 -1.56
C VAL A 67 -0.44 -14.76 -1.79
N ALA A 68 0.89 -14.81 -1.80
CA ALA A 68 1.76 -13.71 -2.17
C ALA A 68 2.55 -14.07 -3.43
N ALA A 69 2.98 -13.07 -4.17
CA ALA A 69 3.83 -13.25 -5.33
C ALA A 69 4.96 -12.22 -5.33
N LEU A 70 6.09 -12.61 -5.92
CA LEU A 70 7.23 -11.76 -6.17
C LEU A 70 7.53 -11.75 -7.67
N ALA A 71 7.72 -10.56 -8.22
CA ALA A 71 8.17 -10.37 -9.59
C ALA A 71 9.45 -9.54 -9.61
N ALA A 72 10.41 -9.94 -10.44
CA ALA A 72 11.70 -9.27 -10.59
C ALA A 72 12.33 -9.63 -11.93
N SER A 73 13.53 -9.10 -12.21
CA SER A 73 14.33 -9.55 -13.35
C SER A 73 14.66 -11.04 -13.26
N LYS A 74 14.97 -11.66 -14.40
CA LYS A 74 15.38 -13.07 -14.46
C LYS A 74 16.54 -13.36 -13.52
N ALA A 75 17.56 -12.52 -13.51
CA ALA A 75 18.74 -12.69 -12.65
C ALA A 75 18.38 -12.67 -11.15
N ASN A 76 17.54 -11.72 -10.73
CA ASN A 76 17.06 -11.66 -9.34
C ASN A 76 16.20 -12.89 -8.97
N ILE A 77 15.33 -13.35 -9.87
CA ILE A 77 14.51 -14.56 -9.62
C ILE A 77 15.39 -15.81 -9.50
N GLU A 78 16.39 -15.96 -10.35
CA GLU A 78 17.35 -17.08 -10.26
C GLU A 78 18.13 -17.06 -8.96
N TYR A 79 18.64 -15.89 -8.54
CA TYR A 79 19.31 -15.71 -7.26
C TYR A 79 18.39 -16.07 -6.07
N ILE A 80 17.17 -15.53 -6.06
CA ILE A 80 16.19 -15.79 -4.99
C ILE A 80 15.85 -17.28 -4.93
N LYS A 81 15.61 -17.94 -6.07
CA LYS A 81 15.34 -19.37 -6.12
C LYS A 81 16.50 -20.19 -5.55
N ALA A 82 17.74 -19.89 -5.96
CA ALA A 82 18.91 -20.61 -5.49
C ALA A 82 19.07 -20.55 -3.95
N ASN A 83 18.70 -19.42 -3.34
CA ASN A 83 18.87 -19.20 -1.91
C ASN A 83 17.63 -19.57 -1.08
N LEU A 84 16.41 -19.42 -1.63
CA LEU A 84 15.17 -19.65 -0.92
C LEU A 84 14.67 -21.10 -1.02
N MET A 85 14.82 -21.75 -2.19
CA MET A 85 14.29 -23.10 -2.42
C MET A 85 14.87 -24.15 -1.48
N PRO A 86 16.13 -24.10 -1.05
CA PRO A 86 16.62 -25.02 -0.03
C PRO A 86 15.90 -24.91 1.31
N ALA A 87 15.39 -23.73 1.66
CA ALA A 87 14.64 -23.48 2.90
C ALA A 87 13.14 -23.76 2.76
N VAL A 88 12.59 -23.65 1.54
CA VAL A 88 11.16 -23.78 1.25
C VAL A 88 10.94 -24.79 0.13
N ILE A 89 10.73 -26.03 0.47
CA ILE A 89 10.55 -27.13 -0.51
C ILE A 89 9.28 -26.92 -1.35
N SER A 90 8.18 -26.47 -0.71
CA SER A 90 6.88 -26.31 -1.36
C SER A 90 6.04 -25.24 -0.62
N TYR A 91 5.24 -24.55 -1.37
CA TYR A 91 4.23 -23.63 -0.84
C TYR A 91 2.89 -24.34 -0.66
N ASP A 92 1.98 -23.73 0.15
CA ASP A 92 0.64 -24.27 0.42
C ASP A 92 -0.22 -24.31 -0.85
N LYS A 93 -0.24 -25.48 -1.50
CA LYS A 93 -0.99 -25.74 -2.74
C LYS A 93 -2.50 -25.74 -2.52
N MET A 94 -2.95 -26.13 -1.33
CA MET A 94 -4.38 -26.13 -1.00
C MET A 94 -4.90 -24.69 -0.93
N ASN A 95 -4.12 -23.80 -0.34
CA ASN A 95 -4.46 -22.39 -0.30
C ASN A 95 -4.43 -21.74 -1.70
N GLN A 96 -3.44 -22.08 -2.52
CA GLN A 96 -3.41 -21.65 -3.93
C GLN A 96 -4.65 -22.12 -4.70
N LEU A 97 -5.01 -23.41 -4.57
CA LEU A 97 -6.19 -23.97 -5.24
C LEU A 97 -7.49 -23.31 -4.77
N ARG A 98 -7.60 -22.99 -3.46
CA ARG A 98 -8.74 -22.25 -2.90
C ARG A 98 -8.91 -20.89 -3.60
N HIS A 99 -7.82 -20.14 -3.75
CA HIS A 99 -7.85 -18.82 -4.42
C HIS A 99 -8.19 -18.95 -5.91
N VAL A 100 -7.60 -19.90 -6.61
CA VAL A 100 -7.91 -20.15 -8.03
C VAL A 100 -9.40 -20.51 -8.21
N ARG A 101 -9.95 -21.37 -7.36
CA ARG A 101 -11.37 -21.75 -7.44
C ARG A 101 -12.32 -20.60 -7.10
N TYR A 102 -11.94 -19.75 -6.16
CA TYR A 102 -12.77 -18.63 -5.71
C TYR A 102 -12.72 -17.46 -6.67
N LEU A 103 -11.54 -16.98 -7.01
CA LEU A 103 -11.34 -15.82 -7.88
C LEU A 103 -11.46 -16.17 -9.36
N LYS A 104 -11.11 -17.38 -9.75
CA LYS A 104 -11.10 -17.93 -11.13
C LYS A 104 -10.11 -17.21 -12.05
N ASP A 105 -10.38 -15.94 -12.35
CA ASP A 105 -9.64 -15.10 -13.29
C ASP A 105 -9.64 -13.63 -12.87
N MET A 106 -9.15 -12.74 -13.72
CA MET A 106 -9.12 -11.29 -13.46
C MET A 106 -10.52 -10.67 -13.38
N GLN A 107 -11.52 -11.23 -14.07
CA GLN A 107 -12.90 -10.74 -13.99
C GLN A 107 -13.51 -11.11 -12.63
N GLY A 108 -13.25 -12.33 -12.16
CA GLY A 108 -13.64 -12.77 -10.82
C GLY A 108 -12.97 -11.95 -9.71
N LEU A 109 -11.69 -11.61 -9.88
CA LEU A 109 -11.00 -10.69 -8.97
C LEU A 109 -11.65 -9.30 -8.98
N ALA A 110 -11.90 -8.72 -10.15
CA ALA A 110 -12.53 -7.40 -10.26
C ALA A 110 -13.93 -7.39 -9.61
N ALA A 111 -14.76 -8.39 -9.89
CA ALA A 111 -16.09 -8.52 -9.29
C ALA A 111 -16.04 -8.69 -7.75
N HIS A 112 -15.01 -9.35 -7.23
CA HIS A 112 -14.77 -9.45 -5.79
C HIS A 112 -14.37 -8.10 -5.19
N MET A 113 -13.47 -7.37 -5.85
CA MET A 113 -13.02 -6.06 -5.37
C MET A 113 -14.12 -5.00 -5.43
N GLU A 114 -15.08 -5.11 -6.35
CA GLU A 114 -16.25 -4.23 -6.37
C GLU A 114 -17.12 -4.39 -5.11
N LYS A 115 -17.22 -5.60 -4.56
CA LYS A 115 -17.90 -5.81 -3.26
C LYS A 115 -17.14 -5.15 -2.11
N HIS A 116 -15.80 -5.17 -2.14
CA HIS A 116 -14.98 -4.43 -1.18
C HIS A 116 -15.20 -2.93 -1.30
N ARG A 117 -15.22 -2.41 -2.53
CA ARG A 117 -15.50 -1.01 -2.82
C ARG A 117 -16.84 -0.57 -2.25
N ALA A 118 -17.90 -1.36 -2.47
CA ALA A 118 -19.23 -1.06 -1.96
C ALA A 118 -19.28 -0.92 -0.43
N ILE A 119 -18.38 -1.60 0.28
CA ILE A 119 -18.27 -1.51 1.75
C ILE A 119 -17.38 -0.33 2.18
N LEU A 120 -16.29 -0.08 1.46
CA LEU A 120 -15.25 0.86 1.88
C LEU A 120 -15.53 2.29 1.42
N ALA A 121 -15.95 2.49 0.17
CA ALA A 121 -16.14 3.83 -0.39
C ALA A 121 -17.06 4.72 0.44
N PRO A 122 -18.23 4.25 0.95
CA PRO A 122 -19.10 5.07 1.79
C PRO A 122 -18.44 5.50 3.11
N LYS A 123 -17.54 4.67 3.67
CA LYS A 123 -16.82 5.01 4.91
C LYS A 123 -15.81 6.12 4.67
N PHE A 124 -15.07 6.03 3.55
CA PHE A 124 -14.14 7.08 3.13
C PHE A 124 -14.87 8.39 2.86
N GLU A 125 -15.94 8.33 2.09
CA GLU A 125 -16.78 9.50 1.77
C GLU A 125 -17.31 10.17 3.04
N MET A 126 -17.80 9.40 4.00
CA MET A 126 -18.28 9.94 5.28
C MET A 126 -17.17 10.70 6.03
N ILE A 127 -15.95 10.15 6.10
CA ILE A 127 -14.81 10.79 6.78
C ILE A 127 -14.42 12.08 6.04
N LEU A 128 -14.29 12.02 4.72
CA LEU A 128 -13.89 13.16 3.90
C LEU A 128 -14.91 14.30 4.00
N ASN A 129 -16.21 13.98 3.98
CA ASN A 129 -17.29 14.97 4.16
C ASN A 129 -17.25 15.60 5.55
N LYS A 130 -17.03 14.81 6.60
CA LYS A 130 -16.89 15.33 7.97
C LYS A 130 -15.68 16.25 8.11
N PHE A 131 -14.54 15.90 7.50
CA PHE A 131 -13.36 16.76 7.52
C PHE A 131 -13.60 18.05 6.74
N GLY A 132 -14.24 17.98 5.57
CA GLY A 132 -14.60 19.16 4.80
C GLY A 132 -15.53 20.11 5.58
N ALA A 133 -16.53 19.57 6.24
CA ALA A 133 -17.47 20.34 7.05
C ALA A 133 -16.84 20.95 8.32
N ALA A 134 -15.91 20.19 8.97
CA ALA A 134 -15.31 20.65 10.22
C ALA A 134 -14.15 21.63 10.04
N PHE A 135 -13.33 21.43 9.02
CA PHE A 135 -12.08 22.20 8.87
C PHE A 135 -12.12 23.20 7.70
N GLY A 136 -12.90 22.93 6.66
CA GLY A 136 -12.95 23.78 5.46
C GLY A 136 -11.65 23.77 4.64
N GLU A 137 -11.61 24.59 3.57
CA GLU A 137 -10.46 24.63 2.65
C GLU A 137 -9.30 25.51 3.14
N ASN A 138 -9.56 26.45 4.03
CA ASN A 138 -8.58 27.43 4.53
C ASN A 138 -7.96 27.04 5.87
N SER A 139 -8.13 25.79 6.29
CA SER A 139 -7.56 25.30 7.55
C SER A 139 -6.07 24.93 7.38
N GLU A 140 -5.31 25.04 8.46
CA GLU A 140 -3.96 24.47 8.56
C GLU A 140 -3.99 22.94 8.57
N ILE A 141 -5.18 22.35 8.83
CA ILE A 141 -5.40 20.90 8.78
C ILE A 141 -5.67 20.49 7.34
N ARG A 142 -4.90 19.54 6.85
CA ARG A 142 -5.01 19.02 5.48
C ARG A 142 -5.15 17.51 5.51
N TRP A 143 -5.77 16.94 4.50
CA TRP A 143 -5.90 15.49 4.35
C TRP A 143 -5.86 15.07 2.89
N THR A 144 -5.47 13.82 2.65
CA THR A 144 -5.53 13.23 1.31
C THR A 144 -6.96 12.81 0.98
N LYS A 145 -7.30 12.86 -0.31
CA LYS A 145 -8.54 12.32 -0.87
C LYS A 145 -8.19 11.11 -1.75
N PRO A 146 -7.97 9.93 -1.16
CA PRO A 146 -7.47 8.78 -1.91
C PRO A 146 -8.55 8.22 -2.86
N LYS A 147 -8.13 7.83 -4.07
CA LYS A 147 -8.95 7.10 -5.04
C LYS A 147 -8.86 5.58 -4.87
N GLY A 148 -8.04 5.10 -3.93
CA GLY A 148 -7.83 3.70 -3.63
C GLY A 148 -7.04 3.48 -2.34
N GLY A 149 -6.88 2.21 -1.95
CA GLY A 149 -6.21 1.81 -0.72
C GLY A 149 -7.09 1.89 0.52
N TYR A 150 -6.45 1.82 1.70
CA TYR A 150 -7.11 1.78 3.01
C TYR A 150 -6.78 2.97 3.92
N PHE A 151 -6.06 3.99 3.40
CA PHE A 151 -5.51 5.02 4.29
C PHE A 151 -5.87 6.42 3.83
N ILE A 152 -6.16 7.28 4.81
CA ILE A 152 -6.18 8.72 4.65
C ILE A 152 -5.00 9.27 5.45
N SER A 153 -4.17 10.12 4.84
CA SER A 153 -3.16 10.90 5.56
C SER A 153 -3.79 12.20 6.03
N LEU A 154 -3.80 12.42 7.34
CA LEU A 154 -4.22 13.65 7.98
C LEU A 154 -2.98 14.41 8.42
N PHE A 155 -2.89 15.68 8.08
CA PHE A 155 -1.82 16.58 8.47
C PHE A 155 -2.38 17.65 9.41
N THR A 156 -1.84 17.70 10.62
CA THR A 156 -2.13 18.70 11.66
C THR A 156 -1.05 19.80 11.65
N PRO A 157 -1.23 20.91 12.33
CA PRO A 157 -0.13 21.81 12.66
C PRO A 157 1.01 21.07 13.35
N LYS A 158 2.24 21.60 13.21
CA LYS A 158 3.43 21.00 13.83
C LYS A 158 3.29 20.86 15.34
N GLY A 159 3.75 19.74 15.87
CA GLY A 159 3.67 19.42 17.30
C GLY A 159 2.29 18.99 17.80
N CYS A 160 1.35 18.69 16.89
CA CYS A 160 -0.04 18.42 17.25
C CYS A 160 -0.50 16.98 17.01
N ALA A 161 0.23 16.17 16.24
CA ALA A 161 -0.26 14.84 15.86
C ALA A 161 -0.37 13.89 17.05
N ALA A 162 0.65 13.78 17.89
CA ALA A 162 0.62 12.92 19.07
C ALA A 162 -0.52 13.31 20.03
N ARG A 163 -0.69 14.61 20.26
CA ARG A 163 -1.77 15.11 21.11
C ARG A 163 -3.15 14.86 20.52
N THR A 164 -3.30 14.98 19.20
CA THR A 164 -4.55 14.68 18.51
C THR A 164 -4.91 13.19 18.66
N VAL A 165 -3.96 12.28 18.47
CA VAL A 165 -4.18 10.84 18.66
C VAL A 165 -4.60 10.54 20.10
N GLU A 166 -3.96 11.15 21.10
CA GLU A 166 -4.32 11.00 22.52
C GLU A 166 -5.77 11.46 22.78
N LEU A 167 -6.16 12.63 22.26
CA LEU A 167 -7.50 13.17 22.44
C LEU A 167 -8.57 12.30 21.75
N CYS A 168 -8.27 11.81 20.56
CA CYS A 168 -9.15 10.86 19.87
C CYS A 168 -9.36 9.58 20.69
N ALA A 169 -8.28 9.03 21.26
CA ALA A 169 -8.38 7.85 22.13
C ALA A 169 -9.26 8.09 23.37
N LYS A 170 -9.12 9.26 24.00
CA LYS A 170 -10.00 9.67 25.12
C LYS A 170 -11.46 9.81 24.71
N ALA A 171 -11.70 10.20 23.45
CA ALA A 171 -13.05 10.28 22.88
C ALA A 171 -13.58 8.92 22.33
N GLY A 172 -12.84 7.82 22.53
CA GLY A 172 -13.23 6.48 22.09
C GLY A 172 -12.85 6.14 20.66
N VAL A 173 -12.00 6.95 20.01
CA VAL A 173 -11.53 6.71 18.63
C VAL A 173 -10.05 6.33 18.66
N THR A 174 -9.77 5.05 18.38
CA THR A 174 -8.38 4.56 18.30
C THR A 174 -7.82 4.82 16.91
N LEU A 175 -6.74 5.59 16.82
CA LEU A 175 -5.97 5.86 15.61
C LEU A 175 -4.62 5.14 15.64
N THR A 176 -3.99 5.02 14.46
CA THR A 176 -2.59 4.60 14.40
C THR A 176 -1.72 5.61 15.17
N PRO A 177 -0.73 5.15 15.96
CA PRO A 177 0.14 6.07 16.69
C PRO A 177 0.79 7.12 15.78
N ALA A 178 0.92 8.35 16.28
CA ALA A 178 1.65 9.40 15.59
C ALA A 178 3.09 8.94 15.28
N GLY A 179 3.63 9.30 14.12
CA GLY A 179 4.95 8.85 13.68
C GLY A 179 5.01 7.45 13.06
N ALA A 180 3.98 6.61 13.15
CA ALA A 180 3.99 5.23 12.65
C ALA A 180 4.26 5.10 11.13
N ALA A 181 4.07 6.17 10.36
CA ALA A 181 4.38 6.20 8.92
C ALA A 181 5.82 6.65 8.62
N PHE A 182 6.63 6.92 9.64
CA PHE A 182 8.01 7.42 9.50
C PHE A 182 9.01 6.38 9.99
N PRO A 183 10.26 6.43 9.46
CA PRO A 183 11.33 5.58 9.95
C PRO A 183 11.50 5.74 11.47
N TYR A 184 11.71 4.62 12.15
CA TYR A 184 11.86 4.57 13.63
C TYR A 184 10.68 5.13 14.42
N GLY A 185 9.50 5.29 13.80
CA GLY A 185 8.32 5.86 14.45
C GLY A 185 8.44 7.35 14.80
N LYS A 186 9.35 8.07 14.17
CA LYS A 186 9.65 9.48 14.46
C LYS A 186 9.25 10.38 13.30
N ASP A 187 8.16 11.11 13.46
CA ASP A 187 7.80 12.24 12.61
C ASP A 187 8.55 13.50 13.13
N PRO A 188 9.47 14.09 12.35
CA PRO A 188 10.23 15.26 12.78
C PRO A 188 9.36 16.47 13.12
N ASP A 189 8.21 16.59 12.47
CA ASP A 189 7.28 17.71 12.64
C ASP A 189 6.12 17.38 13.59
N ASP A 190 5.97 16.13 14.03
CA ASP A 190 4.81 15.66 14.82
C ASP A 190 3.48 16.19 14.24
N SER A 191 3.27 15.97 12.93
CA SER A 191 2.19 16.58 12.18
C SER A 191 1.36 15.59 11.35
N HIS A 192 1.79 14.33 11.23
CA HIS A 192 1.15 13.36 10.36
C HIS A 192 0.46 12.23 11.14
N ILE A 193 -0.78 11.96 10.79
CA ILE A 193 -1.60 10.87 11.32
C ILE A 193 -2.12 10.02 10.17
N ARG A 194 -1.90 8.72 10.22
CA ARG A 194 -2.50 7.77 9.29
C ARG A 194 -3.82 7.24 9.85
N ILE A 195 -4.90 7.50 9.13
CA ILE A 195 -6.24 6.96 9.40
C ILE A 195 -6.44 5.72 8.53
N ALA A 196 -6.85 4.60 9.17
CA ALA A 196 -7.06 3.29 8.54
C ALA A 196 -8.52 2.83 8.71
#